data_ab11531d85735ed0be8e665a97bd6c2f
#
_entry.id   ab11531d85735ed0be8e665a97bd6c2f
#
_cell.length_a   1.000
_cell.length_b   1.000
_cell.length_c   1.000
_cell.angle_alpha   90.00
_cell.angle_beta   90.00
_cell.angle_gamma   90.00
#
_symmetry.space_group_name_H-M   'P 1'
#
loop_
_entity.id
_entity.type
_entity.pdbx_description
1 polymer ?
#
loop_
_entity_poly.entity_id
_entity_poly.type
_entity_poly.pdbx_seq_one_letter_code
_entity_poly.pdbx_strand_id
1 'polypeptide(L)'
;MAYRVAICDDSQRDAEYVLSLLTNWAKKNQIAIKTECFPSAESFLFHYAEDKTYDILLLDIEMGKMDGVTMAREIRRDNQTVQIVFITGYSDYISEGYEVAALHYLMKPVNEQKLYAVLNRACEKLIQNERCLNLTLSGEMVRIPLHEVKYLDVHQNYVTVHAKGEYTVKRTLGEFEKLLDDRFTRVGRAMIVNLTYISRVTKTDVYLSDGTVLPLPRGAYEPLNRAIISHT
;
A
#
# COMPACT_ATOMS: atom_id res chain seq x y z
N MET A 1 -2.08 4.51 7.39
CA MET A 1 -1.42 3.66 6.38
C MET A 1 -0.08 4.26 6.04
N ALA A 2 0.97 3.48 5.87
CA ALA A 2 2.27 3.96 5.42
C ALA A 2 2.45 3.56 3.95
N TYR A 3 2.75 4.51 3.06
CA TYR A 3 3.08 4.17 1.67
C TYR A 3 4.48 3.59 1.59
N ARG A 4 4.62 2.52 0.82
CA ARG A 4 5.92 1.93 0.51
C ARG A 4 6.47 2.49 -0.78
N VAL A 5 7.66 3.10 -0.70
CA VAL A 5 8.28 3.80 -1.83
C VAL A 5 9.65 3.17 -2.10
N ALA A 6 9.88 2.74 -3.34
CA ALA A 6 11.22 2.39 -3.79
C ALA A 6 11.83 3.53 -4.62
N ILE A 7 13.11 3.77 -4.41
CA ILE A 7 13.95 4.66 -5.24
C ILE A 7 15.00 3.76 -5.90
N CYS A 8 15.01 3.74 -7.23
CA CYS A 8 16.00 3.00 -8.00
C CYS A 8 16.84 3.98 -8.82
N ASP A 9 18.12 4.10 -8.51
CA ASP A 9 19.06 5.03 -9.15
C ASP A 9 20.48 4.51 -8.92
N ASP A 10 21.32 4.39 -9.94
CA ASP A 10 22.70 3.93 -9.82
C ASP A 10 23.64 5.02 -9.29
N SER A 11 23.19 6.29 -9.31
CA SER A 11 23.85 7.41 -8.63
C SER A 11 23.39 7.50 -7.17
N GLN A 12 24.21 7.06 -6.23
CA GLN A 12 23.93 7.18 -4.80
C GLN A 12 23.58 8.62 -4.40
N ARG A 13 24.26 9.62 -4.98
CA ARG A 13 24.02 11.04 -4.70
C ARG A 13 22.61 11.46 -5.11
N ASP A 14 22.13 11.02 -6.26
CA ASP A 14 20.80 11.36 -6.78
C ASP A 14 19.72 10.65 -5.96
N ALA A 15 19.93 9.36 -5.62
CA ALA A 15 19.05 8.62 -4.74
C ALA A 15 18.90 9.28 -3.36
N GLU A 16 20.01 9.71 -2.74
CA GLU A 16 20.00 10.42 -1.45
C GLU A 16 19.29 11.77 -1.53
N TYR A 17 19.47 12.50 -2.63
CA TYR A 17 18.77 13.77 -2.86
C TYR A 17 17.26 13.55 -2.98
N VAL A 18 16.82 12.60 -3.80
CA VAL A 18 15.41 12.24 -3.96
C VAL A 18 14.81 11.76 -2.64
N LEU A 19 15.53 10.94 -1.88
CA LEU A 19 15.12 10.47 -0.56
C LEU A 19 14.91 11.64 0.42
N SER A 20 15.80 12.64 0.39
CA SER A 20 15.67 13.83 1.22
C SER A 20 14.41 14.62 0.91
N LEU A 21 14.11 14.82 -0.39
CA LEU A 21 12.90 15.50 -0.85
C LEU A 21 11.64 14.72 -0.48
N LEU A 22 11.64 13.40 -0.68
CA LEU A 22 10.53 12.53 -0.32
C LEU A 22 10.24 12.56 1.19
N THR A 23 11.29 12.54 2.02
CA THR A 23 11.16 12.62 3.47
C THR A 23 10.57 13.96 3.93
N ASN A 24 11.01 15.07 3.32
CA ASN A 24 10.49 16.39 3.60
C ASN A 24 9.03 16.54 3.19
N TRP A 25 8.66 16.01 2.01
CA TRP A 25 7.27 15.95 1.55
C TRP A 25 6.39 15.16 2.51
N ALA A 26 6.82 13.99 2.94
CA ALA A 26 6.08 13.14 3.85
C ALA A 26 5.82 13.82 5.21
N LYS A 27 6.85 14.46 5.78
CA LYS A 27 6.74 15.25 7.02
C LYS A 27 5.75 16.40 6.86
N LYS A 28 5.85 17.18 5.78
CA LYS A 28 5.00 18.33 5.51
C LYS A 28 3.52 17.94 5.38
N ASN A 29 3.24 16.80 4.80
CA ASN A 29 1.87 16.31 4.57
C ASN A 29 1.36 15.36 5.66
N GLN A 30 2.17 15.09 6.71
CA GLN A 30 1.85 14.13 7.79
C GLN A 30 1.52 12.72 7.27
N ILE A 31 2.21 12.31 6.20
CA ILE A 31 2.07 11.02 5.55
C ILE A 31 3.16 10.08 6.07
N ALA A 32 2.80 8.88 6.53
CA ALA A 32 3.77 7.86 6.87
C ALA A 32 4.29 7.20 5.57
N ILE A 33 5.61 7.06 5.47
CA ILE A 33 6.27 6.35 4.36
C ILE A 33 7.29 5.35 4.89
N LYS A 34 7.47 4.23 4.17
CA LYS A 34 8.61 3.32 4.30
C LYS A 34 9.36 3.38 2.98
N THR A 35 10.63 3.76 2.99
CA THR A 35 11.42 3.97 1.77
C THR A 35 12.59 3.02 1.73
N GLU A 36 12.83 2.43 0.55
CA GLU A 36 13.96 1.57 0.25
C GLU A 36 14.67 2.06 -1.01
N CYS A 37 16.02 2.07 -1.00
CA CYS A 37 16.83 2.51 -2.14
C CYS A 37 17.56 1.32 -2.75
N PHE A 38 17.57 1.26 -4.08
CA PHE A 38 18.18 0.19 -4.86
C PHE A 38 19.14 0.79 -5.90
N PRO A 39 20.39 0.27 -5.98
CA PRO A 39 21.40 0.82 -6.89
C PRO A 39 21.26 0.31 -8.33
N SER A 40 20.30 -0.56 -8.63
CA SER A 40 20.07 -1.08 -9.98
C SER A 40 18.69 -1.71 -10.11
N ALA A 41 18.21 -1.84 -11.33
CA ALA A 41 16.96 -2.50 -11.68
C ALA A 41 16.96 -3.98 -11.23
N GLU A 42 18.08 -4.68 -11.42
CA GLU A 42 18.23 -6.10 -11.04
C GLU A 42 18.14 -6.29 -9.53
N SER A 43 18.77 -5.39 -8.76
CA SER A 43 18.70 -5.42 -7.28
C SER A 43 17.27 -5.26 -6.79
N PHE A 44 16.52 -4.33 -7.37
CA PHE A 44 15.11 -4.15 -7.04
C PHE A 44 14.28 -5.37 -7.45
N LEU A 45 14.40 -5.87 -8.69
CA LEU A 45 13.60 -7.00 -9.16
C LEU A 45 13.86 -8.28 -8.36
N PHE A 46 15.08 -8.50 -7.90
CA PHE A 46 15.42 -9.60 -6.99
C PHE A 46 14.62 -9.50 -5.69
N HIS A 47 14.57 -8.30 -5.10
CA HIS A 47 13.80 -8.05 -3.88
C HIS A 47 12.28 -8.09 -4.14
N TYR A 48 11.83 -7.52 -5.26
CA TYR A 48 10.42 -7.48 -5.67
C TYR A 48 9.83 -8.87 -5.93
N ALA A 49 10.64 -9.86 -6.29
CA ALA A 49 10.18 -11.24 -6.45
C ALA A 49 9.65 -11.84 -5.14
N GLU A 50 10.20 -11.40 -3.99
CA GLU A 50 9.79 -11.85 -2.66
C GLU A 50 8.71 -10.94 -2.05
N ASP A 51 8.76 -9.63 -2.32
CA ASP A 51 7.83 -8.64 -1.75
C ASP A 51 7.36 -7.64 -2.81
N LYS A 52 6.11 -7.78 -3.26
CA LYS A 52 5.48 -6.96 -4.31
C LYS A 52 4.65 -5.78 -3.77
N THR A 53 4.77 -5.45 -2.49
CA THR A 53 3.85 -4.52 -1.79
C THR A 53 4.26 -3.04 -1.89
N TYR A 54 4.91 -2.63 -2.98
CA TYR A 54 5.25 -1.22 -3.23
C TYR A 54 4.07 -0.45 -3.81
N ASP A 55 3.90 0.80 -3.33
CA ASP A 55 2.87 1.74 -3.77
C ASP A 55 3.39 2.71 -4.83
N ILE A 56 4.63 3.19 -4.65
CA ILE A 56 5.25 4.20 -5.53
C ILE A 56 6.68 3.76 -5.87
N LEU A 57 7.03 3.85 -7.13
CA LEU A 57 8.38 3.62 -7.62
C LEU A 57 8.92 4.90 -8.26
N LEU A 58 10.06 5.39 -7.76
CA LEU A 58 10.83 6.50 -8.30
C LEU A 58 12.05 5.91 -8.99
N LEU A 59 12.06 5.90 -10.32
CA LEU A 59 13.00 5.13 -11.13
C LEU A 59 13.85 6.04 -11.99
N ASP A 60 15.18 5.90 -11.91
CA ASP A 60 16.00 6.38 -13.02
C ASP A 60 15.81 5.45 -14.23
N ILE A 61 15.98 6.02 -15.42
CA ILE A 61 15.92 5.26 -16.68
C ILE A 61 17.27 4.62 -16.95
N GLU A 62 18.35 5.37 -16.88
CA GLU A 62 19.69 4.86 -17.16
C GLU A 62 20.33 4.26 -15.91
N MET A 63 20.25 2.93 -15.77
CA MET A 63 20.79 2.17 -14.67
C MET A 63 21.55 0.92 -15.19
N GLY A 64 22.82 1.07 -15.49
CA GLY A 64 23.70 -0.05 -15.78
C GLY A 64 23.24 -1.00 -16.91
N LYS A 65 22.95 -2.29 -16.59
CA LYS A 65 22.62 -3.31 -17.59
C LYS A 65 21.16 -3.33 -17.99
N MET A 66 20.25 -3.12 -17.03
CA MET A 66 18.83 -3.05 -17.28
C MET A 66 18.36 -1.61 -17.04
N ASP A 67 17.67 -1.02 -18.01
CA ASP A 67 17.09 0.31 -17.89
C ASP A 67 15.79 0.30 -17.06
N GLY A 68 15.42 1.48 -16.53
CA GLY A 68 14.23 1.63 -15.72
C GLY A 68 12.91 1.38 -16.45
N VAL A 69 12.88 1.55 -17.78
CA VAL A 69 11.68 1.28 -18.59
C VAL A 69 11.45 -0.21 -18.74
N THR A 70 12.51 -0.96 -19.01
CA THR A 70 12.47 -2.44 -19.05
C THR A 70 12.04 -3.01 -17.71
N MET A 71 12.61 -2.49 -16.60
CA MET A 71 12.19 -2.84 -15.24
C MET A 71 10.69 -2.55 -15.02
N ALA A 72 10.23 -1.38 -15.43
CA ALA A 72 8.81 -0.99 -15.29
C ALA A 72 7.88 -1.93 -16.08
N ARG A 73 8.27 -2.38 -17.29
CA ARG A 73 7.52 -3.38 -18.08
C ARG A 73 7.40 -4.71 -17.34
N GLU A 74 8.48 -5.19 -16.71
CA GLU A 74 8.43 -6.42 -15.90
C GLU A 74 7.45 -6.28 -14.73
N ILE A 75 7.52 -5.17 -14.00
CA ILE A 75 6.64 -4.91 -12.85
C ILE A 75 5.17 -4.84 -13.32
N ARG A 76 4.89 -4.20 -14.46
CA ARG A 76 3.53 -4.05 -15.00
C ARG A 76 2.87 -5.38 -15.38
N ARG A 77 3.62 -6.45 -15.63
CA ARG A 77 3.04 -7.79 -15.86
C ARG A 77 2.27 -8.28 -14.65
N ASP A 78 2.76 -7.95 -13.46
CA ASP A 78 2.20 -8.43 -12.19
C ASP A 78 1.39 -7.37 -11.43
N ASN A 79 1.77 -6.09 -11.55
CA ASN A 79 1.20 -5.00 -10.75
C ASN A 79 0.81 -3.80 -11.63
N GLN A 80 -0.50 -3.65 -11.83
CA GLN A 80 -1.08 -2.54 -12.61
C GLN A 80 -1.36 -1.29 -11.74
N THR A 81 -1.29 -1.40 -10.41
CA THR A 81 -1.73 -0.36 -9.49
C THR A 81 -0.60 0.49 -8.93
N VAL A 82 0.63 -0.04 -8.87
CA VAL A 82 1.80 0.71 -8.40
C VAL A 82 2.01 1.96 -9.22
N GLN A 83 2.29 3.09 -8.58
CA GLN A 83 2.52 4.36 -9.26
C GLN A 83 4.00 4.49 -9.64
N ILE A 84 4.29 4.56 -10.94
CA ILE A 84 5.66 4.66 -11.47
C ILE A 84 5.91 6.11 -11.87
N VAL A 85 7.01 6.67 -11.38
CA VAL A 85 7.53 8.00 -11.73
C VAL A 85 8.97 7.83 -12.19
N PHE A 86 9.26 8.25 -13.39
CA PHE A 86 10.64 8.28 -13.87
C PHE A 86 11.33 9.58 -13.47
N ILE A 87 12.59 9.48 -13.05
CA ILE A 87 13.46 10.60 -12.69
C ILE A 87 14.76 10.41 -13.47
N THR A 88 14.95 11.17 -14.54
CA THR A 88 16.05 10.92 -15.48
C THR A 88 16.68 12.21 -16.02
N GLY A 89 17.93 12.13 -16.46
CA GLY A 89 18.62 13.20 -17.18
C GLY A 89 18.27 13.31 -18.67
N TYR A 90 17.49 12.36 -19.22
CA TYR A 90 17.25 12.23 -20.65
C TYR A 90 15.77 12.43 -21.01
N SER A 91 15.52 13.31 -21.99
CA SER A 91 14.15 13.63 -22.43
C SER A 91 13.59 12.63 -23.45
N ASP A 92 14.43 11.82 -24.10
CA ASP A 92 14.07 11.04 -25.28
C ASP A 92 13.19 9.82 -24.97
N TYR A 93 13.16 9.38 -23.72
CA TYR A 93 12.40 8.21 -23.24
C TYR A 93 10.93 8.52 -22.87
N ILE A 94 10.46 9.75 -23.03
CA ILE A 94 9.08 10.15 -22.67
C ILE A 94 8.04 9.32 -23.44
N SER A 95 8.31 8.96 -24.70
CA SER A 95 7.40 8.15 -25.53
C SER A 95 7.24 6.72 -25.03
N GLU A 96 8.28 6.10 -24.46
CA GLU A 96 8.26 4.73 -23.99
C GLU A 96 7.49 4.56 -22.66
N GLY A 97 7.37 5.62 -21.91
CA GLY A 97 6.63 5.58 -20.65
C GLY A 97 5.11 5.51 -20.77
N TYR A 98 4.57 5.85 -21.93
CA TYR A 98 3.16 5.59 -22.21
C TYR A 98 2.84 4.08 -22.18
N GLU A 99 3.78 3.23 -22.62
CA GLU A 99 3.60 1.78 -22.64
C GLU A 99 3.48 1.17 -21.23
N VAL A 100 4.18 1.76 -20.24
CA VAL A 100 4.16 1.29 -18.83
C VAL A 100 3.18 2.05 -17.96
N ALA A 101 2.35 2.93 -18.56
CA ALA A 101 1.42 3.79 -17.83
C ALA A 101 2.08 4.53 -16.66
N ALA A 102 3.27 5.12 -16.90
CA ALA A 102 3.95 5.93 -15.90
C ALA A 102 3.09 7.13 -15.49
N LEU A 103 3.11 7.44 -14.21
CA LEU A 103 2.38 8.58 -13.69
C LEU A 103 2.95 9.90 -14.17
N HIS A 104 4.28 9.99 -14.21
CA HIS A 104 4.99 11.20 -14.62
C HIS A 104 6.46 10.96 -14.94
N TYR A 105 7.07 11.96 -15.62
CA TYR A 105 8.50 12.08 -15.87
C TYR A 105 9.03 13.35 -15.23
N LEU A 106 10.09 13.23 -14.47
CA LEU A 106 10.81 14.34 -13.85
C LEU A 106 12.24 14.39 -14.39
N MET A 107 12.66 15.56 -14.86
CA MET A 107 14.03 15.76 -15.32
C MET A 107 14.97 16.01 -14.12
N LYS A 108 16.15 15.40 -14.16
CA LYS A 108 17.26 15.75 -13.28
C LYS A 108 17.88 17.10 -13.71
N PRO A 109 18.25 17.99 -12.79
CA PRO A 109 18.07 17.90 -11.35
C PRO A 109 16.59 18.05 -10.95
N VAL A 110 16.16 17.22 -10.00
CA VAL A 110 14.75 17.15 -9.60
C VAL A 110 14.30 18.44 -8.94
N ASN A 111 13.23 19.03 -9.49
CA ASN A 111 12.59 20.18 -8.88
C ASN A 111 11.66 19.72 -7.74
N GLU A 112 11.88 20.25 -6.52
CA GLU A 112 11.13 19.90 -5.31
C GLU A 112 9.60 20.05 -5.51
N GLN A 113 9.16 21.20 -6.04
CA GLN A 113 7.72 21.48 -6.19
C GLN A 113 7.05 20.52 -7.17
N LYS A 114 7.77 20.17 -8.26
CA LYS A 114 7.26 19.21 -9.25
C LYS A 114 7.17 17.81 -8.64
N LEU A 115 8.19 17.36 -7.90
CA LEU A 115 8.15 16.07 -7.22
C LEU A 115 6.98 16.00 -6.23
N TYR A 116 6.77 17.04 -5.43
CA TYR A 116 5.68 17.11 -4.46
C TYR A 116 4.30 17.03 -5.13
N ALA A 117 4.10 17.74 -6.25
CA ALA A 117 2.87 17.66 -7.02
C ALA A 117 2.61 16.24 -7.56
N VAL A 118 3.66 15.57 -8.05
CA VAL A 118 3.58 14.20 -8.56
C VAL A 118 3.29 13.20 -7.46
N LEU A 119 3.92 13.32 -6.29
CA LEU A 119 3.66 12.47 -5.13
C LEU A 119 2.22 12.62 -4.61
N ASN A 120 1.70 13.86 -4.55
CA ASN A 120 0.29 14.08 -4.20
C ASN A 120 -0.64 13.38 -5.19
N ARG A 121 -0.38 13.52 -6.49
CA ARG A 121 -1.16 12.83 -7.53
C ARG A 121 -1.04 11.30 -7.45
N ALA A 122 0.13 10.77 -7.07
CA ALA A 122 0.31 9.35 -6.83
C ALA A 122 -0.60 8.85 -5.69
N CYS A 123 -0.60 9.55 -4.56
CA CYS A 123 -1.46 9.23 -3.43
C CYS A 123 -2.95 9.32 -3.78
N GLU A 124 -3.38 10.35 -4.53
CA GLU A 124 -4.76 10.48 -5.00
C GLU A 124 -5.18 9.28 -5.85
N LYS A 125 -4.32 8.85 -6.80
CA LYS A 125 -4.59 7.67 -7.63
C LYS A 125 -4.62 6.37 -6.82
N LEU A 126 -3.73 6.20 -5.86
CA LEU A 126 -3.74 5.04 -4.97
C LEU A 126 -5.04 4.97 -4.17
N ILE A 127 -5.51 6.10 -3.64
CA ILE A 127 -6.80 6.19 -2.94
C ILE A 127 -7.97 5.89 -3.88
N GLN A 128 -7.95 6.40 -5.12
CA GLN A 128 -9.00 6.14 -6.12
C GLN A 128 -9.06 4.66 -6.55
N ASN A 129 -7.90 4.01 -6.65
CA ASN A 129 -7.78 2.60 -7.01
C ASN A 129 -7.99 1.66 -5.81
N GLU A 130 -8.17 2.20 -4.60
CA GLU A 130 -8.41 1.42 -3.39
C GLU A 130 -9.67 0.58 -3.53
N ARG A 131 -9.54 -0.70 -3.23
CA ARG A 131 -10.71 -1.58 -3.12
C ARG A 131 -11.63 -1.08 -2.02
N CYS A 132 -12.92 -1.07 -2.31
CA CYS A 132 -13.93 -0.63 -1.36
C CYS A 132 -14.93 -1.75 -1.07
N LEU A 133 -15.41 -1.80 0.17
CA LEU A 133 -16.64 -2.52 0.50
C LEU A 133 -17.83 -1.67 0.09
N ASN A 134 -18.71 -2.23 -0.73
CA ASN A 134 -19.98 -1.62 -1.06
C ASN A 134 -21.07 -2.28 -0.21
N LEU A 135 -21.70 -1.51 0.68
CA LEU A 135 -22.77 -1.96 1.56
C LEU A 135 -24.06 -1.23 1.21
N THR A 136 -25.17 -1.96 1.22
CA THR A 136 -26.51 -1.35 1.12
C THR A 136 -27.11 -1.25 2.52
N LEU A 137 -27.33 -0.04 3.00
CA LEU A 137 -27.90 0.28 4.30
C LEU A 137 -29.16 1.12 4.11
N SER A 138 -30.29 0.61 4.58
CA SER A 138 -31.58 1.35 4.50
C SER A 138 -31.93 1.89 3.11
N GLY A 139 -31.50 1.19 2.05
CA GLY A 139 -31.73 1.59 0.65
C GLY A 139 -30.63 2.49 0.05
N GLU A 140 -29.65 2.92 0.82
CA GLU A 140 -28.51 3.70 0.35
C GLU A 140 -27.28 2.81 0.16
N MET A 141 -26.47 3.13 -0.86
CA MET A 141 -25.18 2.47 -1.08
C MET A 141 -24.08 3.26 -0.35
N VAL A 142 -23.43 2.61 0.61
CA VAL A 142 -22.25 3.14 1.30
C VAL A 142 -21.00 2.46 0.76
N ARG A 143 -20.03 3.26 0.35
CA ARG A 143 -18.72 2.81 -0.15
C ARG A 143 -17.66 3.07 0.91
N ILE A 144 -17.04 2.01 1.43
CA ILE A 144 -16.05 2.07 2.50
C ILE A 144 -14.70 1.57 1.94
N PRO A 145 -13.67 2.44 1.82
CA PRO A 145 -12.34 2.01 1.42
C PRO A 145 -11.78 0.94 2.37
N LEU A 146 -11.16 -0.12 1.84
CA LEU A 146 -10.66 -1.21 2.67
C LEU A 146 -9.60 -0.74 3.68
N HIS A 147 -8.80 0.26 3.33
CA HIS A 147 -7.82 0.80 4.28
C HIS A 147 -8.44 1.51 5.50
N GLU A 148 -9.71 1.92 5.42
CA GLU A 148 -10.42 2.50 6.57
C GLU A 148 -11.05 1.45 7.49
N VAL A 149 -11.19 0.22 6.99
CA VAL A 149 -11.80 -0.88 7.76
C VAL A 149 -10.78 -1.44 8.74
N LYS A 150 -11.10 -1.34 10.04
CA LYS A 150 -10.24 -1.79 11.15
C LYS A 150 -10.48 -3.25 11.48
N TYR A 151 -11.75 -3.62 11.65
CA TYR A 151 -12.19 -4.99 11.89
C TYR A 151 -13.66 -5.16 11.54
N LEU A 152 -14.09 -6.40 11.44
CA LEU A 152 -15.49 -6.79 11.33
C LEU A 152 -15.80 -7.76 12.47
N ASP A 153 -16.96 -7.63 13.09
CA ASP A 153 -17.46 -8.61 14.03
C ASP A 153 -18.88 -9.06 13.69
N VAL A 154 -19.27 -10.20 14.21
CA VAL A 154 -20.62 -10.73 14.03
C VAL A 154 -21.34 -10.82 15.37
N HIS A 155 -22.54 -10.26 15.41
CA HIS A 155 -23.48 -10.44 16.51
C HIS A 155 -24.78 -11.03 15.95
N GLN A 156 -25.13 -12.24 16.42
CA GLN A 156 -26.25 -13.01 15.87
C GLN A 156 -26.10 -13.24 14.35
N ASN A 157 -26.98 -12.63 13.54
CA ASN A 157 -27.00 -12.74 12.08
C ASN A 157 -26.57 -11.44 11.37
N TYR A 158 -25.93 -10.53 12.10
CA TYR A 158 -25.49 -9.25 11.58
C TYR A 158 -23.97 -9.11 11.72
N VAL A 159 -23.35 -8.60 10.67
CA VAL A 159 -21.93 -8.22 10.69
C VAL A 159 -21.86 -6.69 10.77
N THR A 160 -21.07 -6.21 11.72
CA THR A 160 -20.73 -4.80 11.83
C THR A 160 -19.32 -4.58 11.27
N VAL A 161 -19.21 -3.67 10.31
CA VAL A 161 -17.95 -3.19 9.77
C VAL A 161 -17.54 -1.94 10.53
N HIS A 162 -16.40 -2.03 11.24
CA HIS A 162 -15.83 -0.92 12.01
C HIS A 162 -14.77 -0.20 11.18
N ALA A 163 -15.06 1.05 10.80
CA ALA A 163 -14.19 1.92 10.01
C ALA A 163 -14.14 3.32 10.66
N LYS A 164 -14.24 4.41 9.90
CA LYS A 164 -14.52 5.76 10.45
C LYS A 164 -15.89 5.84 11.12
N GLY A 165 -16.81 5.00 10.66
CA GLY A 165 -18.13 4.77 11.24
C GLY A 165 -18.36 3.28 11.47
N GLU A 166 -19.55 2.95 12.01
CA GLU A 166 -20.01 1.57 12.19
C GLU A 166 -21.16 1.29 11.22
N TYR A 167 -21.04 0.18 10.48
CA TYR A 167 -21.98 -0.19 9.43
C TYR A 167 -22.45 -1.63 9.63
N THR A 168 -23.69 -1.80 10.06
CA THR A 168 -24.25 -3.13 10.38
C THR A 168 -25.14 -3.63 9.25
N VAL A 169 -24.86 -4.83 8.75
CA VAL A 169 -25.60 -5.46 7.66
C VAL A 169 -25.91 -6.93 7.98
N LYS A 170 -27.02 -7.42 7.42
CA LYS A 170 -27.39 -8.84 7.52
C LYS A 170 -26.62 -9.64 6.45
N ARG A 171 -25.40 -10.02 6.78
CA ARG A 171 -24.50 -10.85 5.96
C ARG A 171 -23.66 -11.73 6.87
N THR A 172 -22.97 -12.71 6.28
CA THR A 172 -22.03 -13.59 7.00
C THR A 172 -20.60 -13.10 6.87
N LEU A 173 -19.73 -13.41 7.84
CA LEU A 173 -18.28 -13.12 7.71
C LEU A 173 -17.66 -13.83 6.50
N GLY A 174 -18.13 -15.03 6.14
CA GLY A 174 -17.64 -15.75 4.96
C GLY A 174 -17.96 -15.04 3.62
N GLU A 175 -19.03 -14.25 3.54
CA GLU A 175 -19.30 -13.39 2.38
C GLU A 175 -18.32 -12.21 2.35
N PHE A 176 -17.98 -11.64 3.51
CA PHE A 176 -16.99 -10.56 3.61
C PHE A 176 -15.58 -11.03 3.28
N GLU A 177 -15.17 -12.23 3.70
CA GLU A 177 -13.85 -12.81 3.38
C GLU A 177 -13.57 -12.82 1.86
N LYS A 178 -14.59 -12.98 1.03
CA LYS A 178 -14.45 -12.95 -0.44
C LYS A 178 -14.27 -11.54 -1.02
N LEU A 179 -14.65 -10.52 -0.26
CA LEU A 179 -14.60 -9.10 -0.66
C LEU A 179 -13.34 -8.41 -0.11
N LEU A 180 -12.76 -8.95 0.95
CA LEU A 180 -11.56 -8.43 1.60
C LEU A 180 -10.30 -8.93 0.88
N ASP A 181 -9.17 -8.32 1.15
CA ASP A 181 -7.86 -8.70 0.64
C ASP A 181 -6.97 -9.30 1.75
N ASP A 182 -5.69 -9.53 1.44
CA ASP A 182 -4.69 -10.14 2.32
C ASP A 182 -4.34 -9.34 3.58
N ARG A 183 -4.74 -8.06 3.62
CA ARG A 183 -4.68 -7.26 4.85
C ARG A 183 -5.57 -7.79 5.96
N PHE A 184 -6.53 -8.63 5.64
CA PHE A 184 -7.55 -9.09 6.58
C PHE A 184 -7.38 -10.56 6.94
N THR A 185 -7.43 -10.86 8.22
CA THR A 185 -7.40 -12.24 8.68
C THR A 185 -8.56 -12.55 9.61
N ARG A 186 -9.08 -13.77 9.50
CA ARG A 186 -10.16 -14.23 10.36
C ARG A 186 -9.61 -14.64 11.72
N VAL A 187 -10.21 -14.09 12.79
CA VAL A 187 -9.86 -14.39 14.17
C VAL A 187 -11.03 -15.12 14.82
N GLY A 188 -10.93 -16.42 14.88
CA GLY A 188 -12.00 -17.28 15.40
C GLY A 188 -13.26 -17.31 14.53
N ARG A 189 -14.44 -17.46 15.16
CA ARG A 189 -15.71 -17.60 14.43
C ARG A 189 -16.43 -16.28 14.20
N ALA A 190 -16.12 -15.28 15.00
CA ALA A 190 -16.95 -14.09 15.13
C ALA A 190 -16.27 -12.79 14.67
N MET A 191 -15.02 -12.83 14.19
CA MET A 191 -14.27 -11.61 13.89
C MET A 191 -13.30 -11.78 12.71
N ILE A 192 -13.13 -10.70 11.94
CA ILE A 192 -12.05 -10.51 10.96
C ILE A 192 -11.34 -9.21 11.33
N VAL A 193 -10.00 -9.22 11.39
CA VAL A 193 -9.19 -8.05 11.76
C VAL A 193 -8.29 -7.65 10.62
N ASN A 194 -8.13 -6.35 10.42
CA ASN A 194 -7.16 -5.79 9.51
C ASN A 194 -5.78 -5.77 10.19
N LEU A 195 -4.84 -6.50 9.64
CA LEU A 195 -3.48 -6.67 10.16
C LEU A 195 -2.72 -5.34 10.28
N THR A 196 -2.99 -4.39 9.37
CA THR A 196 -2.32 -3.08 9.34
C THR A 196 -2.70 -2.18 10.52
N TYR A 197 -3.81 -2.46 11.19
CA TYR A 197 -4.25 -1.74 12.39
C TYR A 197 -3.73 -2.35 13.70
N ILE A 198 -3.16 -3.55 13.66
CA ILE A 198 -2.69 -4.22 14.88
C ILE A 198 -1.41 -3.55 15.38
N SER A 199 -1.44 -3.05 16.61
CA SER A 199 -0.27 -2.48 17.29
C SER A 199 0.41 -3.50 18.22
N ARG A 200 -0.37 -4.42 18.83
CA ARG A 200 0.13 -5.44 19.76
C ARG A 200 -0.86 -6.59 19.88
N VAL A 201 -0.35 -7.80 20.07
CA VAL A 201 -1.15 -9.01 20.34
C VAL A 201 -0.67 -9.67 21.62
N THR A 202 -1.60 -10.07 22.49
CA THR A 202 -1.37 -10.91 23.67
C THR A 202 -2.09 -12.24 23.49
N LYS A 203 -1.96 -13.16 24.45
CA LYS A 203 -2.67 -14.46 24.39
C LYS A 203 -4.20 -14.32 24.51
N THR A 204 -4.69 -13.19 25.01
CA THR A 204 -6.10 -12.93 25.29
C THR A 204 -6.69 -11.78 24.49
N ASP A 205 -5.85 -10.87 23.95
CA ASP A 205 -6.33 -9.63 23.36
C ASP A 205 -5.50 -9.19 22.15
N VAL A 206 -6.15 -8.52 21.22
CA VAL A 206 -5.57 -7.78 20.09
C VAL A 206 -5.76 -6.29 20.34
N TYR A 207 -4.69 -5.53 20.31
CA TYR A 207 -4.69 -4.07 20.47
C TYR A 207 -4.52 -3.41 19.12
N LEU A 208 -5.44 -2.52 18.77
CA LEU A 208 -5.35 -1.73 17.55
C LEU A 208 -4.62 -0.41 17.80
N SER A 209 -4.14 0.22 16.74
CA SER A 209 -3.39 1.48 16.77
C SER A 209 -4.20 2.67 17.27
N ASP A 210 -5.53 2.60 17.21
CA ASP A 210 -6.44 3.62 17.72
C ASP A 210 -6.83 3.43 19.20
N GLY A 211 -6.25 2.44 19.87
CA GLY A 211 -6.52 2.09 21.27
C GLY A 211 -7.66 1.08 21.47
N THR A 212 -8.35 0.65 20.42
CA THR A 212 -9.37 -0.40 20.51
C THR A 212 -8.75 -1.72 20.95
N VAL A 213 -9.42 -2.42 21.89
CA VAL A 213 -8.99 -3.74 22.39
C VAL A 213 -10.05 -4.77 22.01
N LEU A 214 -9.63 -5.80 21.30
CA LEU A 214 -10.50 -6.89 20.83
C LEU A 214 -10.14 -8.18 21.54
N PRO A 215 -11.12 -8.96 22.05
CA PRO A 215 -10.84 -10.23 22.70
C PRO A 215 -10.31 -11.26 21.70
N LEU A 216 -9.22 -11.94 22.05
CA LEU A 216 -8.64 -12.99 21.24
C LEU A 216 -9.16 -14.37 21.69
N PRO A 217 -9.89 -15.13 20.85
CA PRO A 217 -10.37 -16.45 21.17
C PRO A 217 -9.22 -17.43 21.47
N ARG A 218 -9.47 -18.41 22.33
CA ARG A 218 -8.48 -19.47 22.64
C ARG A 218 -8.03 -20.17 21.34
N GLY A 219 -6.72 -20.33 21.19
CA GLY A 219 -6.09 -20.97 20.01
C GLY A 219 -5.91 -20.05 18.79
N ALA A 220 -6.38 -18.80 18.82
CA ALA A 220 -6.23 -17.86 17.72
C ALA A 220 -4.90 -17.08 17.72
N TYR A 221 -4.14 -17.14 18.82
CA TYR A 221 -2.87 -16.42 18.97
C TYR A 221 -1.82 -16.82 17.91
N GLU A 222 -1.54 -18.12 17.79
CA GLU A 222 -0.54 -18.62 16.84
C GLU A 222 -0.90 -18.38 15.36
N PRO A 223 -2.16 -18.64 14.92
CA PRO A 223 -2.57 -18.30 13.55
C PRO A 223 -2.47 -16.81 13.25
N LEU A 224 -2.88 -15.94 14.19
CA LEU A 224 -2.82 -14.50 14.02
C LEU A 224 -1.37 -14.00 13.90
N ASN A 225 -0.47 -14.47 14.77
CA ASN A 225 0.95 -14.11 14.71
C ASN A 225 1.59 -14.53 13.37
N ARG A 226 1.26 -15.73 12.87
CA ARG A 226 1.74 -16.17 11.55
C ARG A 226 1.22 -15.25 10.44
N ALA A 227 -0.05 -14.85 10.49
CA ALA A 227 -0.61 -13.92 9.50
C ALA A 227 0.09 -12.55 9.56
N ILE A 228 0.40 -12.03 10.75
CA ILE A 228 1.14 -10.76 10.90
C ILE A 228 2.54 -10.88 10.28
N ILE A 229 3.29 -11.95 10.61
CA ILE A 229 4.65 -12.17 10.10
C ILE A 229 4.65 -12.32 8.57
N SER A 230 3.67 -13.01 7.99
CA SER A 230 3.58 -13.20 6.54
C SER A 230 3.12 -11.94 5.80
N HIS A 231 2.58 -10.94 6.50
CA HIS A 231 2.10 -9.68 5.92
C HIS A 231 3.11 -8.52 6.11
N THR A 232 4.17 -8.74 6.92
CA THR A 232 5.24 -7.75 7.17
C THR A 232 6.32 -7.78 6.12
#